data_de7d6c3e0ed69e48df66c697a4449050
#
_entry.id   de7d6c3e0ed69e48df66c697a4449050
#
_cell.length_a   1.000
_cell.length_b   1.000
_cell.length_c   1.000
_cell.angle_alpha   90.00
_cell.angle_beta   90.00
_cell.angle_gamma   90.00
#
_symmetry.space_group_name_H-M   'P 1'
#
loop_
_entity.id
_entity.type
_entity.pdbx_description
1 polymer ?
#
loop_
_entity_poly.entity_id
_entity_poly.type
_entity_poly.pdbx_seq_one_letter_code
_entity_poly.pdbx_strand_id
1 'polypeptide(L)'
;MTTSHAITSPETGPVFLYLHGFASSPGSAKARAFASWAATHGVRLEVLDLRAPSFERLLFSAIEERVQRAIDAAGGRHARVALIGSSLGGLTACRVAEADPRVAAVFAMAPALQLASRWEARLGSEAWRAWRERGFLEVDDHATKQKARVHWGFVEELARIDAERGASPDVRVPVRIVHGTRDDVVDVQLSRDWSAGRRHVRLVEVDDGHELVASVPRVLAEADEFFRPFFGE
;
A
#
# COMPACT_ATOMS: atom_id res chain seq x y z
N MET A 1 40.22 -33.30 -10.32
CA MET A 1 38.93 -33.28 -9.58
C MET A 1 38.38 -31.86 -9.68
N THR A 2 37.52 -31.64 -10.64
CA THR A 2 36.92 -30.29 -10.93
C THR A 2 35.63 -30.20 -10.15
N THR A 3 35.63 -29.38 -9.11
CA THR A 3 34.45 -29.06 -8.34
C THR A 3 33.54 -28.17 -9.20
N SER A 4 32.46 -28.77 -9.69
CA SER A 4 31.36 -28.02 -10.34
C SER A 4 30.66 -27.18 -9.27
N HIS A 5 30.80 -25.87 -9.39
CA HIS A 5 29.96 -24.94 -8.66
C HIS A 5 28.59 -24.93 -9.31
N ALA A 6 27.61 -25.49 -8.62
CA ALA A 6 26.21 -25.34 -9.02
C ALA A 6 25.86 -23.85 -9.00
N ILE A 7 25.61 -23.29 -10.16
CA ILE A 7 24.97 -21.98 -10.31
C ILE A 7 23.54 -22.21 -9.86
N THR A 8 23.20 -21.78 -8.65
CA THR A 8 21.81 -21.69 -8.21
C THR A 8 21.10 -20.71 -9.14
N SER A 9 20.15 -21.21 -9.92
CA SER A 9 19.26 -20.39 -10.73
C SER A 9 18.63 -19.31 -9.83
N PRO A 10 18.46 -18.06 -10.29
CA PRO A 10 17.75 -17.07 -9.53
C PRO A 10 16.35 -17.59 -9.20
N GLU A 11 15.93 -17.43 -7.94
CA GLU A 11 14.62 -17.82 -7.47
C GLU A 11 13.55 -17.27 -8.41
N THR A 12 12.88 -18.16 -9.14
CA THR A 12 11.93 -17.80 -10.21
C THR A 12 10.53 -17.43 -9.69
N GLY A 13 10.37 -17.31 -8.38
CA GLY A 13 9.11 -16.97 -7.75
C GLY A 13 8.80 -15.47 -7.78
N PRO A 14 7.52 -15.09 -7.62
CA PRO A 14 7.13 -13.68 -7.54
C PRO A 14 7.71 -13.02 -6.28
N VAL A 15 8.10 -11.76 -6.41
CA VAL A 15 8.54 -10.93 -5.28
C VAL A 15 7.33 -10.21 -4.70
N PHE A 16 7.21 -10.23 -3.39
CA PHE A 16 6.18 -9.49 -2.67
C PHE A 16 6.77 -8.18 -2.17
N LEU A 17 6.07 -7.06 -2.38
CA LEU A 17 6.43 -5.75 -1.86
C LEU A 17 5.37 -5.30 -0.86
N TYR A 18 5.79 -4.98 0.37
CA TYR A 18 4.90 -4.44 1.39
C TYR A 18 5.03 -2.91 1.48
N LEU A 19 3.89 -2.23 1.42
CA LEU A 19 3.72 -0.79 1.38
C LEU A 19 2.96 -0.32 2.63
N HIS A 20 3.65 0.39 3.53
CA HIS A 20 3.04 0.87 4.78
C HIS A 20 2.14 2.10 4.59
N GLY A 21 1.34 2.43 5.61
CA GLY A 21 0.45 3.59 5.60
C GLY A 21 1.15 4.93 5.85
N PHE A 22 0.36 6.01 5.76
CA PHE A 22 0.78 7.36 6.13
C PHE A 22 1.22 7.41 7.60
N ALA A 23 2.25 8.20 7.89
CA ALA A 23 2.85 8.34 9.24
C ALA A 23 3.30 7.01 9.88
N SER A 24 3.47 5.95 9.09
CA SER A 24 3.92 4.62 9.50
C SER A 24 5.36 4.35 9.04
N SER A 25 5.84 3.11 9.20
CA SER A 25 7.18 2.71 8.81
C SER A 25 7.26 1.21 8.47
N PRO A 26 8.38 0.75 7.89
CA PRO A 26 8.66 -0.67 7.69
C PRO A 26 8.62 -1.51 8.97
N GLY A 27 8.81 -0.89 10.13
CA GLY A 27 8.73 -1.54 11.44
C GLY A 27 7.32 -1.66 12.03
N SER A 28 6.25 -1.37 11.28
CA SER A 28 4.87 -1.46 11.76
C SER A 28 4.46 -2.90 12.12
N ALA A 29 3.44 -3.05 12.98
CA ALA A 29 2.95 -4.36 13.40
C ALA A 29 2.49 -5.20 12.20
N LYS A 30 1.75 -4.60 11.27
CA LYS A 30 1.29 -5.28 10.04
C LYS A 30 2.46 -5.69 9.15
N ALA A 31 3.48 -4.83 8.99
CA ALA A 31 4.68 -5.18 8.22
C ALA A 31 5.42 -6.38 8.81
N ARG A 32 5.59 -6.41 10.13
CA ARG A 32 6.20 -7.56 10.82
C ARG A 32 5.36 -8.84 10.70
N ALA A 33 4.04 -8.72 10.78
CA ALA A 33 3.15 -9.86 10.60
C ALA A 33 3.30 -10.46 9.19
N PHE A 34 3.32 -9.63 8.16
CA PHE A 34 3.55 -10.08 6.78
C PHE A 34 4.99 -10.58 6.55
N ALA A 35 5.99 -10.04 7.22
CA ALA A 35 7.36 -10.58 7.15
C ALA A 35 7.43 -12.01 7.73
N SER A 36 6.76 -12.25 8.87
CA SER A 36 6.65 -13.60 9.43
C SER A 36 5.85 -14.53 8.51
N TRP A 37 4.74 -14.06 7.97
CA TRP A 37 3.93 -14.78 7.00
C TRP A 37 4.75 -15.18 5.76
N ALA A 38 5.50 -14.26 5.17
CA ALA A 38 6.35 -14.55 4.01
C ALA A 38 7.41 -15.61 4.32
N ALA A 39 8.02 -15.54 5.52
CA ALA A 39 9.00 -16.53 5.97
C ALA A 39 8.39 -17.95 6.09
N THR A 40 7.13 -18.06 6.57
CA THR A 40 6.45 -19.37 6.67
C THR A 40 6.12 -19.99 5.31
N HIS A 41 5.95 -19.15 4.27
CA HIS A 41 5.66 -19.59 2.91
C HIS A 41 6.92 -19.68 2.02
N GLY A 42 8.10 -19.37 2.56
CA GLY A 42 9.34 -19.39 1.78
C GLY A 42 9.36 -18.39 0.62
N VAL A 43 8.56 -17.30 0.70
CA VAL A 43 8.49 -16.29 -0.35
C VAL A 43 9.31 -15.06 0.00
N ARG A 44 9.87 -14.41 -1.02
CA ARG A 44 10.61 -13.16 -0.84
C ARG A 44 9.65 -12.00 -0.64
N LEU A 45 9.73 -11.34 0.53
CA LEU A 45 9.03 -10.09 0.83
C LEU A 45 10.05 -8.98 1.07
N GLU A 46 9.88 -7.87 0.36
CA GLU A 46 10.58 -6.62 0.63
C GLU A 46 9.61 -5.61 1.24
N VAL A 47 9.97 -5.04 2.39
CA VAL A 47 9.18 -4.01 3.08
C VAL A 47 9.78 -2.65 2.76
N LEU A 48 9.05 -1.84 1.98
CA LEU A 48 9.54 -0.56 1.50
C LEU A 48 9.28 0.56 2.52
N ASP A 49 10.27 1.46 2.66
CA ASP A 49 10.04 2.74 3.34
C ASP A 49 9.46 3.75 2.33
N LEU A 50 8.21 4.13 2.53
CA LEU A 50 7.48 5.05 1.64
C LEU A 50 7.64 6.52 2.02
N ARG A 51 8.49 6.86 2.97
CA ARG A 51 8.72 8.24 3.43
C ARG A 51 9.64 8.99 2.46
N ALA A 52 9.18 9.20 1.24
CA ALA A 52 9.98 9.71 0.13
C ALA A 52 9.50 11.08 -0.38
N PRO A 53 10.42 12.03 -0.64
CA PRO A 53 11.86 11.99 -0.35
C PRO A 53 12.19 12.05 1.13
N SER A 54 11.27 12.56 1.95
CA SER A 54 11.24 12.53 3.42
C SER A 54 9.79 12.60 3.89
N PHE A 55 9.50 12.31 5.16
CA PHE A 55 8.13 12.42 5.66
C PHE A 55 7.62 13.87 5.62
N GLU A 56 8.46 14.83 5.95
CA GLU A 56 8.09 16.25 5.91
C GLU A 56 7.79 16.76 4.48
N ARG A 57 8.56 16.28 3.50
CA ARG A 57 8.44 16.61 2.08
C ARG A 57 7.84 15.46 1.26
N LEU A 58 6.90 14.74 1.86
CA LEU A 58 6.28 13.59 1.22
C LEU A 58 5.68 14.00 -0.13
N LEU A 59 5.93 13.19 -1.16
CA LEU A 59 5.34 13.32 -2.50
C LEU A 59 4.85 11.96 -2.97
N PHE A 60 3.64 11.93 -3.51
CA PHE A 60 3.05 10.67 -3.95
C PHE A 60 3.79 10.08 -5.16
N SER A 61 4.25 10.93 -6.07
CA SER A 61 5.10 10.52 -7.20
C SER A 61 6.42 9.91 -6.75
N ALA A 62 7.06 10.47 -5.70
CA ALA A 62 8.29 9.89 -5.15
C ALA A 62 8.05 8.53 -4.47
N ILE A 63 6.85 8.33 -3.88
CA ILE A 63 6.43 7.02 -3.37
C ILE A 63 6.25 6.03 -4.53
N GLU A 64 5.52 6.40 -5.58
CA GLU A 64 5.34 5.55 -6.78
C GLU A 64 6.70 5.18 -7.40
N GLU A 65 7.59 6.16 -7.56
CA GLU A 65 8.95 5.93 -8.10
C GLU A 65 9.77 4.98 -7.22
N ARG A 66 9.62 5.06 -5.90
CA ARG A 66 10.30 4.12 -5.00
C ARG A 66 9.81 2.69 -5.19
N VAL A 67 8.49 2.50 -5.34
CA VAL A 67 7.91 1.18 -5.62
C VAL A 67 8.38 0.69 -6.98
N GLN A 68 8.40 1.57 -7.99
CA GLN A 68 8.86 1.25 -9.33
C GLN A 68 10.33 0.76 -9.33
N ARG A 69 11.21 1.44 -8.61
CA ARG A 69 12.62 1.02 -8.45
C ARG A 69 12.74 -0.36 -7.80
N ALA A 70 11.89 -0.68 -6.81
CA ALA A 70 11.88 -2.01 -6.20
C ALA A 70 11.40 -3.09 -7.20
N ILE A 71 10.39 -2.78 -8.03
CA ILE A 71 9.94 -3.67 -9.10
C ILE A 71 11.07 -3.89 -10.13
N ASP A 72 11.79 -2.85 -10.51
CA ASP A 72 12.92 -2.94 -11.44
C ASP A 72 14.04 -3.82 -10.87
N ALA A 73 14.33 -3.70 -9.58
CA ALA A 73 15.33 -4.51 -8.88
C ALA A 73 14.89 -5.97 -8.70
N ALA A 74 13.60 -6.26 -8.72
CA ALA A 74 13.06 -7.61 -8.56
C ALA A 74 13.25 -8.53 -9.79
N GLY A 75 13.66 -8.03 -10.94
CA GLY A 75 13.90 -8.83 -12.15
C GLY A 75 13.67 -8.05 -13.45
N GLY A 76 13.72 -6.73 -13.39
CA GLY A 76 13.56 -5.86 -14.54
C GLY A 76 12.21 -6.06 -15.25
N ARG A 77 12.22 -6.15 -16.58
CA ARG A 77 10.99 -6.29 -17.41
C ARG A 77 10.28 -7.65 -17.25
N HIS A 78 10.94 -8.64 -16.69
CA HIS A 78 10.40 -9.99 -16.48
C HIS A 78 9.93 -10.23 -15.05
N ALA A 79 10.05 -9.23 -14.17
CA ALA A 79 9.57 -9.32 -12.80
C ALA A 79 8.07 -9.62 -12.77
N ARG A 80 7.65 -10.51 -11.85
CA ARG A 80 6.26 -10.64 -11.42
C ARG A 80 6.22 -10.27 -9.96
N VAL A 81 5.51 -9.22 -9.65
CA VAL A 81 5.41 -8.74 -8.26
C VAL A 81 3.97 -8.79 -7.77
N ALA A 82 3.83 -9.09 -6.49
CA ALA A 82 2.59 -8.95 -5.75
C ALA A 82 2.74 -7.78 -4.76
N LEU A 83 1.79 -6.86 -4.75
CA LEU A 83 1.80 -5.71 -3.86
C LEU A 83 0.88 -5.94 -2.67
N ILE A 84 1.39 -5.67 -1.46
CA ILE A 84 0.63 -5.71 -0.21
C ILE A 84 0.66 -4.30 0.37
N GLY A 85 -0.49 -3.64 0.51
CA GLY A 85 -0.52 -2.26 0.95
C GLY A 85 -1.53 -1.98 2.06
N SER A 86 -1.16 -1.10 3.01
CA SER A 86 -2.06 -0.65 4.07
C SER A 86 -2.32 0.85 3.93
N SER A 87 -3.59 1.27 3.96
CA SER A 87 -4.01 2.68 3.91
C SER A 87 -3.41 3.42 2.70
N LEU A 88 -2.54 4.41 2.88
CA LEU A 88 -1.79 5.08 1.82
C LEU A 88 -1.02 4.06 0.95
N GLY A 89 -0.38 3.06 1.58
CA GLY A 89 0.28 1.98 0.84
C GLY A 89 -0.67 1.14 0.01
N GLY A 90 -1.93 0.98 0.45
CA GLY A 90 -2.99 0.32 -0.32
C GLY A 90 -3.41 1.12 -1.56
N LEU A 91 -3.56 2.44 -1.41
CA LEU A 91 -3.77 3.34 -2.55
C LEU A 91 -2.58 3.30 -3.52
N THR A 92 -1.36 3.40 -2.99
CA THR A 92 -0.13 3.31 -3.79
C THR A 92 -0.06 2.00 -4.57
N ALA A 93 -0.36 0.85 -3.93
CA ALA A 93 -0.38 -0.45 -4.59
C ALA A 93 -1.35 -0.47 -5.77
N CYS A 94 -2.55 0.10 -5.60
CA CYS A 94 -3.53 0.19 -6.67
C CYS A 94 -3.08 1.12 -7.80
N ARG A 95 -2.49 2.29 -7.48
CA ARG A 95 -1.98 3.22 -8.50
C ARG A 95 -0.80 2.66 -9.29
N VAL A 96 0.10 1.94 -8.64
CA VAL A 96 1.21 1.27 -9.33
C VAL A 96 0.68 0.12 -10.21
N ALA A 97 -0.28 -0.69 -9.71
CA ALA A 97 -0.88 -1.77 -10.49
C ALA A 97 -1.69 -1.28 -11.71
N GLU A 98 -2.23 -0.07 -11.67
CA GLU A 98 -2.87 0.59 -12.81
C GLU A 98 -1.88 0.87 -13.95
N ALA A 99 -0.63 1.19 -13.61
CA ALA A 99 0.38 1.67 -14.57
C ALA A 99 1.43 0.62 -14.96
N ASP A 100 1.72 -0.36 -14.09
CA ASP A 100 2.80 -1.33 -14.31
C ASP A 100 2.26 -2.76 -14.53
N PRO A 101 2.37 -3.30 -15.76
CA PRO A 101 1.89 -4.64 -16.09
C PRO A 101 2.66 -5.78 -15.38
N ARG A 102 3.78 -5.51 -14.74
CA ARG A 102 4.53 -6.49 -13.94
C ARG A 102 3.87 -6.79 -12.59
N VAL A 103 2.97 -5.91 -12.14
CA VAL A 103 2.15 -6.19 -10.95
C VAL A 103 1.12 -7.26 -11.31
N ALA A 104 1.18 -8.38 -10.63
CA ALA A 104 0.34 -9.54 -10.91
C ALA A 104 -0.89 -9.63 -9.99
N ALA A 105 -0.82 -9.03 -8.79
CA ALA A 105 -1.90 -9.00 -7.82
C ALA A 105 -1.70 -7.89 -6.78
N VAL A 106 -2.80 -7.43 -6.17
CA VAL A 106 -2.79 -6.45 -5.08
C VAL A 106 -3.60 -6.97 -3.89
N PHE A 107 -2.99 -6.95 -2.70
CA PHE A 107 -3.67 -7.16 -1.42
C PHE A 107 -3.68 -5.84 -0.66
N ALA A 108 -4.85 -5.24 -0.49
CA ALA A 108 -5.01 -3.94 0.12
C ALA A 108 -5.75 -4.03 1.47
N MET A 109 -5.22 -3.37 2.49
CA MET A 109 -5.81 -3.24 3.82
C MET A 109 -6.29 -1.81 4.01
N ALA A 110 -7.60 -1.61 4.15
CA ALA A 110 -8.22 -0.29 4.32
C ALA A 110 -7.63 0.77 3.37
N PRO A 111 -7.61 0.54 2.03
CA PRO A 111 -6.92 1.43 1.09
C PRO A 111 -7.48 2.84 1.15
N ALA A 112 -6.60 3.84 1.20
CA ALA A 112 -6.97 5.26 1.29
C ALA A 112 -7.46 5.81 -0.05
N LEU A 113 -8.51 5.19 -0.63
CA LEU A 113 -9.12 5.63 -1.88
C LEU A 113 -9.62 7.06 -1.77
N GLN A 114 -9.55 7.83 -2.86
CA GLN A 114 -9.97 9.23 -2.94
C GLN A 114 -9.32 10.12 -1.87
N LEU A 115 -8.05 9.87 -1.54
CA LEU A 115 -7.36 10.50 -0.42
C LEU A 115 -7.37 12.04 -0.50
N ALA A 116 -7.09 12.61 -1.69
CA ALA A 116 -6.99 14.06 -1.85
C ALA A 116 -8.29 14.78 -1.46
N SER A 117 -9.44 14.34 -1.98
CA SER A 117 -10.74 14.99 -1.75
C SER A 117 -11.27 14.85 -0.33
N ARG A 118 -10.74 13.90 0.45
CA ARG A 118 -11.24 13.58 1.80
C ARG A 118 -10.50 14.30 2.93
N TRP A 119 -9.31 14.81 2.65
CA TRP A 119 -8.51 15.49 3.69
C TRP A 119 -9.19 16.75 4.24
N GLU A 120 -9.77 17.57 3.36
CA GLU A 120 -10.48 18.77 3.80
C GLU A 120 -11.69 18.42 4.68
N ALA A 121 -12.50 17.45 4.27
CA ALA A 121 -13.64 16.99 5.05
C ALA A 121 -13.22 16.42 6.43
N ARG A 122 -12.07 15.74 6.49
CA ARG A 122 -11.54 15.17 7.74
C ARG A 122 -10.96 16.23 8.68
N LEU A 123 -10.22 17.21 8.15
CA LEU A 123 -9.58 18.25 8.95
C LEU A 123 -10.53 19.38 9.34
N GLY A 124 -11.59 19.59 8.56
CA GLY A 124 -12.42 20.79 8.60
C GLY A 124 -11.77 21.97 7.86
N SER A 125 -12.60 22.89 7.40
CA SER A 125 -12.20 24.00 6.51
C SER A 125 -11.16 24.94 7.13
N GLU A 126 -11.17 25.12 8.45
CA GLU A 126 -10.22 26.01 9.14
C GLU A 126 -8.81 25.39 9.15
N ALA A 127 -8.65 24.14 9.61
CA ALA A 127 -7.36 23.46 9.64
C ALA A 127 -6.81 23.22 8.23
N TRP A 128 -7.68 22.93 7.27
CA TRP A 128 -7.32 22.80 5.86
C TRP A 128 -6.73 24.09 5.29
N ARG A 129 -7.39 25.25 5.52
CA ARG A 129 -6.90 26.56 5.10
C ARG A 129 -5.58 26.90 5.78
N ALA A 130 -5.50 26.68 7.09
CA ALA A 130 -4.28 26.93 7.85
C ALA A 130 -3.09 26.09 7.34
N TRP A 131 -3.31 24.80 6.95
CA TRP A 131 -2.28 23.98 6.33
C TRP A 131 -1.79 24.58 5.02
N ARG A 132 -2.73 25.00 4.15
CA ARG A 132 -2.41 25.61 2.87
C ARG A 132 -1.60 26.92 3.04
N GLU A 133 -2.00 27.78 3.96
CA GLU A 133 -1.36 29.07 4.20
C GLU A 133 0.00 28.96 4.86
N ARG A 134 0.14 28.07 5.84
CA ARG A 134 1.39 27.83 6.57
C ARG A 134 2.36 26.90 5.84
N GLY A 135 1.87 26.16 4.88
CA GLY A 135 2.63 25.19 4.11
C GLY A 135 2.84 23.83 4.80
N PHE A 136 2.55 23.71 6.11
CA PHE A 136 2.77 22.49 6.88
C PHE A 136 1.61 22.19 7.82
N LEU A 137 1.27 20.88 7.91
CA LEU A 137 0.39 20.30 8.92
C LEU A 137 1.23 19.50 9.92
N GLU A 138 0.98 19.69 11.21
CA GLU A 138 1.52 18.83 12.25
C GLU A 138 0.64 17.59 12.43
N VAL A 139 1.25 16.42 12.45
CA VAL A 139 0.59 15.12 12.61
C VAL A 139 1.34 14.25 13.61
N ASP A 140 0.65 13.25 14.17
CA ASP A 140 1.29 12.21 14.96
C ASP A 140 2.03 11.24 14.05
N ASP A 141 3.33 11.11 14.23
CA ASP A 141 4.16 10.16 13.52
C ASP A 141 4.26 8.85 14.31
N HIS A 142 3.52 7.85 13.90
CA HIS A 142 3.49 6.55 14.56
C HIS A 142 4.82 5.80 14.47
N ALA A 143 5.69 6.15 13.50
CA ALA A 143 7.01 5.55 13.36
C ALA A 143 7.97 6.02 14.45
N THR A 144 7.97 7.31 14.77
CA THR A 144 8.86 7.92 15.76
C THR A 144 8.20 8.16 17.11
N LYS A 145 6.86 8.05 17.19
CA LYS A 145 6.03 8.39 18.35
C LYS A 145 6.16 9.87 18.76
N GLN A 146 6.44 10.72 17.80
CA GLN A 146 6.59 12.16 17.97
C GLN A 146 5.68 12.93 17.00
N LYS A 147 5.55 14.24 17.22
CA LYS A 147 4.94 15.12 16.22
C LYS A 147 5.90 15.28 15.04
N ALA A 148 5.34 15.24 13.84
CA ALA A 148 6.06 15.51 12.60
C ALA A 148 5.23 16.43 11.71
N ARG A 149 5.87 17.04 10.73
CA ARG A 149 5.20 17.94 9.79
C ARG A 149 5.10 17.31 8.42
N VAL A 150 4.00 17.63 7.71
CA VAL A 150 3.80 17.26 6.32
C VAL A 150 3.53 18.52 5.52
N HIS A 151 4.27 18.69 4.43
CA HIS A 151 4.14 19.83 3.53
C HIS A 151 2.85 19.76 2.72
N TRP A 152 2.23 20.91 2.48
CA TRP A 152 1.01 21.06 1.66
C TRP A 152 1.12 20.45 0.27
N GLY A 153 2.31 20.46 -0.34
CA GLY A 153 2.58 19.88 -1.65
C GLY A 153 2.16 18.41 -1.79
N PHE A 154 2.06 17.65 -0.68
CA PHE A 154 1.58 16.27 -0.72
C PHE A 154 0.13 16.16 -1.21
N VAL A 155 -0.78 16.97 -0.65
CA VAL A 155 -2.19 16.95 -1.07
C VAL A 155 -2.41 17.68 -2.39
N GLU A 156 -1.63 18.70 -2.66
CA GLU A 156 -1.67 19.42 -3.94
C GLU A 156 -1.27 18.49 -5.10
N GLU A 157 -0.23 17.69 -4.92
CA GLU A 157 0.17 16.69 -5.89
C GLU A 157 -0.86 15.58 -6.05
N LEU A 158 -1.41 15.05 -4.94
CA LEU A 158 -2.48 14.04 -5.00
C LEU A 158 -3.71 14.57 -5.75
N ALA A 159 -4.12 15.81 -5.50
CA ALA A 159 -5.25 16.41 -6.20
C ALA A 159 -4.98 16.54 -7.72
N ARG A 160 -3.75 16.88 -8.11
CA ARG A 160 -3.33 16.93 -9.52
C ARG A 160 -3.36 15.52 -10.15
N ILE A 161 -2.84 14.51 -9.45
CA ILE A 161 -2.86 13.11 -9.91
C ILE A 161 -4.31 12.63 -10.08
N ASP A 162 -5.19 12.92 -9.13
CA ASP A 162 -6.61 12.57 -9.20
C ASP A 162 -7.32 13.27 -10.37
N ALA A 163 -6.95 14.51 -10.68
CA ALA A 163 -7.48 15.24 -11.84
C ALA A 163 -7.00 14.64 -13.18
N GLU A 164 -5.77 14.16 -13.25
CA GLU A 164 -5.16 13.59 -14.46
C GLU A 164 -5.57 12.13 -14.68
N ARG A 165 -5.64 11.32 -13.62
CA ARG A 165 -5.82 9.85 -13.68
C ARG A 165 -7.17 9.38 -13.13
N GLY A 166 -8.03 10.30 -12.66
CA GLY A 166 -9.26 9.98 -11.93
C GLY A 166 -9.01 9.74 -10.45
N ALA A 167 -9.99 10.03 -9.58
CA ALA A 167 -9.87 9.91 -8.13
C ALA A 167 -9.78 8.46 -7.62
N SER A 168 -10.13 7.49 -8.46
CA SER A 168 -10.06 6.05 -8.13
C SER A 168 -9.23 5.30 -9.16
N PRO A 169 -8.27 4.44 -8.74
CA PRO A 169 -7.42 3.68 -9.65
C PRO A 169 -8.22 2.71 -10.54
N ASP A 170 -7.84 2.56 -11.82
CA ASP A 170 -8.39 1.55 -12.74
C ASP A 170 -7.51 0.29 -12.78
N VAL A 171 -7.51 -0.46 -11.69
CA VAL A 171 -6.74 -1.71 -11.58
C VAL A 171 -7.42 -2.82 -12.37
N ARG A 172 -6.63 -3.63 -13.09
CA ARG A 172 -7.13 -4.75 -13.93
C ARG A 172 -6.64 -6.13 -13.48
N VAL A 173 -5.71 -6.18 -12.54
CA VAL A 173 -5.23 -7.41 -11.93
C VAL A 173 -6.12 -7.83 -10.76
N PRO A 174 -6.05 -9.10 -10.30
CA PRO A 174 -6.76 -9.51 -9.09
C PRO A 174 -6.45 -8.62 -7.89
N VAL A 175 -7.50 -8.22 -7.16
CA VAL A 175 -7.38 -7.44 -5.92
C VAL A 175 -8.16 -8.09 -4.80
N ARG A 176 -7.52 -8.27 -3.64
CA ARG A 176 -8.19 -8.57 -2.37
C ARG A 176 -8.13 -7.32 -1.49
N ILE A 177 -9.29 -6.88 -0.99
CA ILE A 177 -9.37 -5.82 0.02
C ILE A 177 -9.84 -6.44 1.33
N VAL A 178 -9.16 -6.10 2.43
CA VAL A 178 -9.67 -6.32 3.79
C VAL A 178 -9.90 -4.96 4.43
N HIS A 179 -11.13 -4.68 4.90
CA HIS A 179 -11.49 -3.38 5.44
C HIS A 179 -12.31 -3.52 6.71
N GLY A 180 -12.01 -2.70 7.73
CA GLY A 180 -12.73 -2.66 8.98
C GLY A 180 -14.07 -1.94 8.84
N THR A 181 -15.15 -2.52 9.34
CA THR A 181 -16.49 -1.89 9.30
C THR A 181 -16.63 -0.71 10.25
N ARG A 182 -15.71 -0.58 11.22
CA ARG A 182 -15.63 0.54 12.17
C ARG A 182 -14.46 1.46 11.90
N ASP A 183 -13.98 1.50 10.63
CA ASP A 183 -12.89 2.37 10.22
C ASP A 183 -13.35 3.84 10.24
N ASP A 184 -12.77 4.61 11.15
CA ASP A 184 -13.05 6.04 11.37
C ASP A 184 -12.05 6.95 10.61
N VAL A 185 -11.08 6.35 9.90
CA VAL A 185 -10.07 7.03 9.10
C VAL A 185 -10.41 6.99 7.62
N VAL A 186 -10.75 5.82 7.12
CA VAL A 186 -11.16 5.57 5.73
C VAL A 186 -12.49 4.86 5.74
N ASP A 187 -13.55 5.54 5.32
CA ASP A 187 -14.89 4.95 5.26
C ASP A 187 -14.88 3.68 4.40
N VAL A 188 -15.34 2.56 4.96
CA VAL A 188 -15.46 1.28 4.27
C VAL A 188 -16.34 1.38 3.02
N GLN A 189 -17.27 2.35 2.97
CA GLN A 189 -18.13 2.59 1.81
C GLN A 189 -17.32 2.86 0.54
N LEU A 190 -16.16 3.51 0.64
CA LEU A 190 -15.27 3.73 -0.50
C LEU A 190 -14.77 2.42 -1.11
N SER A 191 -14.45 1.43 -0.27
CA SER A 191 -14.05 0.10 -0.75
C SER A 191 -15.24 -0.67 -1.34
N ARG A 192 -16.44 -0.54 -0.77
CA ARG A 192 -17.68 -1.12 -1.32
C ARG A 192 -17.95 -0.56 -2.72
N ASP A 193 -17.96 0.77 -2.85
CA ASP A 193 -18.25 1.45 -4.12
C ASP A 193 -17.17 1.13 -5.16
N TRP A 194 -15.90 1.13 -4.76
CA TRP A 194 -14.80 0.84 -5.68
C TRP A 194 -14.79 -0.62 -6.14
N SER A 195 -15.16 -1.57 -5.29
CA SER A 195 -15.24 -3.00 -5.65
C SER A 195 -16.50 -3.36 -6.45
N ALA A 196 -17.55 -2.54 -6.37
CA ALA A 196 -18.82 -2.82 -7.01
C ALA A 196 -18.65 -2.97 -8.54
N GLY A 197 -19.16 -4.09 -9.08
CA GLY A 197 -19.09 -4.41 -10.50
C GLY A 197 -17.72 -4.87 -11.03
N ARG A 198 -16.67 -4.86 -10.20
CA ARG A 198 -15.32 -5.32 -10.57
C ARG A 198 -15.12 -6.78 -10.16
N ARG A 199 -15.31 -7.72 -11.11
CA ARG A 199 -15.24 -9.18 -10.85
C ARG A 199 -13.86 -9.65 -10.34
N HIS A 200 -12.80 -8.91 -10.63
CA HIS A 200 -11.43 -9.20 -10.19
C HIS A 200 -11.09 -8.58 -8.82
N VAL A 201 -12.02 -7.83 -8.22
CA VAL A 201 -11.87 -7.23 -6.89
C VAL A 201 -12.80 -7.93 -5.90
N ARG A 202 -12.24 -8.45 -4.80
CA ARG A 202 -13.02 -9.01 -3.70
C ARG A 202 -12.78 -8.20 -2.42
N LEU A 203 -13.85 -7.64 -1.87
CA LEU A 203 -13.86 -6.99 -0.57
C LEU A 203 -14.22 -8.01 0.52
N VAL A 204 -13.44 -8.01 1.59
CA VAL A 204 -13.69 -8.74 2.84
C VAL A 204 -13.81 -7.71 3.96
N GLU A 205 -14.97 -7.65 4.56
CA GLU A 205 -15.23 -6.77 5.70
C GLU A 205 -14.99 -7.52 7.01
N VAL A 206 -14.38 -6.81 7.97
CA VAL A 206 -14.10 -7.34 9.31
C VAL A 206 -14.58 -6.37 10.38
N ASP A 207 -14.98 -6.87 11.55
CA ASP A 207 -15.42 -6.04 12.67
C ASP A 207 -14.20 -5.45 13.40
N ASP A 208 -13.58 -4.43 12.81
CA ASP A 208 -12.37 -3.76 13.31
C ASP A 208 -12.34 -2.29 12.85
N GLY A 209 -11.39 -1.51 13.38
CA GLY A 209 -11.08 -0.15 12.95
C GLY A 209 -10.02 -0.11 11.85
N HIS A 210 -9.48 1.09 11.59
CA HIS A 210 -8.50 1.34 10.52
C HIS A 210 -7.24 0.48 10.61
N GLU A 211 -6.72 0.30 11.81
CA GLU A 211 -5.46 -0.42 12.02
C GLU A 211 -5.58 -1.94 11.88
N LEU A 212 -6.79 -2.50 11.87
CA LEU A 212 -7.07 -3.94 11.72
C LEU A 212 -6.30 -4.80 12.74
N VAL A 213 -6.09 -4.28 13.95
CA VAL A 213 -5.24 -4.93 14.97
C VAL A 213 -5.81 -6.26 15.43
N ALA A 214 -7.10 -6.28 15.75
CA ALA A 214 -7.79 -7.50 16.18
C ALA A 214 -7.95 -8.51 15.03
N SER A 215 -7.97 -8.01 13.80
CA SER A 215 -8.22 -8.81 12.59
C SER A 215 -6.96 -9.32 11.91
N VAL A 216 -5.75 -9.09 12.45
CA VAL A 216 -4.49 -9.56 11.84
C VAL A 216 -4.53 -11.05 11.47
N PRO A 217 -5.01 -11.98 12.32
CA PRO A 217 -5.10 -13.39 11.94
C PRO A 217 -6.01 -13.62 10.72
N ARG A 218 -7.13 -12.89 10.65
CA ARG A 218 -8.05 -12.97 9.51
C ARG A 218 -7.42 -12.37 8.25
N VAL A 219 -6.72 -11.25 8.37
CA VAL A 219 -5.99 -10.61 7.26
C VAL A 219 -4.97 -11.59 6.66
N LEU A 220 -4.19 -12.28 7.49
CA LEU A 220 -3.21 -13.26 7.02
C LEU A 220 -3.88 -14.48 6.38
N ALA A 221 -4.99 -14.97 6.91
CA ALA A 221 -5.74 -16.06 6.30
C ALA A 221 -6.31 -15.68 4.92
N GLU A 222 -6.77 -14.44 4.75
CA GLU A 222 -7.19 -13.91 3.44
C GLU A 222 -6.01 -13.76 2.47
N ALA A 223 -4.83 -13.40 2.98
CA ALA A 223 -3.61 -13.35 2.17
C ALA A 223 -3.19 -14.76 1.72
N ASP A 224 -3.26 -15.78 2.60
CA ASP A 224 -3.00 -17.18 2.26
C ASP A 224 -3.89 -17.66 1.11
N GLU A 225 -5.20 -17.42 1.24
CA GLU A 225 -6.15 -17.80 0.19
C GLU A 225 -5.85 -17.08 -1.13
N PHE A 226 -5.63 -15.77 -1.04
CA PHE A 226 -5.46 -14.92 -2.21
C PHE A 226 -4.16 -15.20 -2.96
N PHE A 227 -3.06 -15.40 -2.22
CA PHE A 227 -1.75 -15.61 -2.82
C PHE A 227 -1.39 -17.08 -3.06
N ARG A 228 -2.28 -18.02 -2.76
CA ARG A 228 -2.05 -19.46 -3.05
C ARG A 228 -1.53 -19.74 -4.48
N PRO A 229 -2.03 -19.07 -5.54
CA PRO A 229 -1.52 -19.28 -6.90
C PRO A 229 -0.09 -18.75 -7.12
N PHE A 230 0.47 -18.03 -6.14
CA PHE A 230 1.81 -17.44 -6.19
C PHE A 230 2.84 -18.22 -5.38
N PHE A 231 2.39 -19.16 -4.56
CA PHE A 231 3.30 -20.07 -3.87
C PHE A 231 3.73 -21.16 -4.86
N GLY A 232 5.04 -21.40 -4.98
CA GLY A 232 5.51 -22.53 -5.77
C GLY A 232 4.95 -23.85 -5.21
N GLU A 233 4.42 -24.69 -6.09
CA GLU A 233 4.14 -26.08 -5.74
C GLU A 233 5.45 -26.84 -5.51
#